data_80a4f5e7661c60260ed540a330feb83f
#
_entry.id   80a4f5e7661c60260ed540a330feb83f
#
_cell.length_a   1.000
_cell.length_b   1.000
_cell.length_c   1.000
_cell.angle_alpha   90.00
_cell.angle_beta   90.00
_cell.angle_gamma   90.00
#
_symmetry.space_group_name_H-M   'P 1'
#
loop_
_entity.id
_entity.type
_entity.pdbx_description
1 polymer ?
#
loop_
_entity_poly.entity_id
_entity_poly.type
_entity_poly.pdbx_seq_one_letter_code
_entity_poly.pdbx_strand_id
1 'polypeptide(L)'
;MIPGVYVPGMKKALITGITGQDGSYLAELLLSKGYEVHGIIRRASTFNTSRIDHLYNDPHVLGTRLFLHYGDLADSSQMTKLLYALRPDEIYNLGAQSHVRVSFDVPEYTVDVTGLSTVRLLEAIREAGLTQDVRYYQASSSEMFGKVHEVPQRETTRSIPAPRTAARRSSPTG
;
A
#
# COMPACT_ATOMS: atom_id res chain seq x y z
N MET A 1 -15.13 -12.39 -15.26
CA MET A 1 -15.39 -11.08 -15.92
C MET A 1 -16.00 -10.20 -14.84
N ILE A 2 -15.31 -9.14 -14.39
CA ILE A 2 -15.78 -8.23 -13.34
C ILE A 2 -16.69 -7.23 -14.02
N PRO A 3 -17.98 -7.10 -13.65
CA PRO A 3 -18.86 -6.11 -14.24
C PRO A 3 -18.62 -4.75 -13.63
N GLY A 4 -17.65 -4.02 -14.18
CA GLY A 4 -17.53 -2.58 -13.92
C GLY A 4 -18.18 -1.83 -15.09
N VAL A 5 -19.23 -1.08 -14.83
CA VAL A 5 -19.75 -0.13 -15.81
C VAL A 5 -18.67 0.93 -16.00
N TYR A 6 -18.02 0.93 -17.17
CA TYR A 6 -17.09 1.99 -17.54
C TYR A 6 -17.86 3.33 -17.58
N VAL A 7 -17.60 4.20 -16.62
CA VAL A 7 -18.08 5.57 -16.64
C VAL A 7 -16.95 6.43 -17.22
N PRO A 8 -17.10 6.99 -18.43
CA PRO A 8 -16.05 7.81 -19.03
C PRO A 8 -15.68 8.98 -18.12
N GLY A 9 -14.39 9.09 -17.78
CA GLY A 9 -13.85 10.17 -16.95
C GLY A 9 -13.72 9.87 -15.46
N MET A 10 -14.17 8.71 -14.95
CA MET A 10 -13.97 8.33 -13.55
C MET A 10 -12.57 7.75 -13.38
N LYS A 11 -11.77 8.38 -12.51
CA LYS A 11 -10.43 7.90 -12.18
C LYS A 11 -10.49 6.65 -11.31
N LYS A 12 -9.54 5.73 -11.54
CA LYS A 12 -9.36 4.50 -10.77
C LYS A 12 -8.13 4.61 -9.88
N ALA A 13 -8.30 4.30 -8.60
CA ALA A 13 -7.22 4.24 -7.64
C ALA A 13 -7.06 2.82 -7.08
N LEU A 14 -5.82 2.33 -7.04
CA LEU A 14 -5.46 1.08 -6.36
C LEU A 14 -4.74 1.40 -5.05
N ILE A 15 -5.23 0.84 -3.94
CA ILE A 15 -4.66 1.04 -2.60
C ILE A 15 -4.20 -0.31 -2.04
N THR A 16 -2.92 -0.44 -1.76
CA THR A 16 -2.42 -1.53 -0.91
C THR A 16 -2.48 -1.10 0.55
N GLY A 17 -2.78 -2.03 1.47
CA GLY A 17 -2.95 -1.68 2.88
C GLY A 17 -4.22 -0.87 3.18
N ILE A 18 -5.26 -1.02 2.37
CA ILE A 18 -6.54 -0.29 2.50
C ILE A 18 -7.23 -0.50 3.85
N THR A 19 -7.01 -1.63 4.53
CA THR A 19 -7.56 -1.92 5.86
C THR A 19 -6.78 -1.26 7.00
N GLY A 20 -5.64 -0.62 6.71
CA GLY A 20 -4.90 0.20 7.66
C GLY A 20 -5.57 1.54 7.94
N GLN A 21 -5.05 2.30 8.90
CA GLN A 21 -5.59 3.62 9.25
C GLN A 21 -5.54 4.57 8.05
N ASP A 22 -4.36 4.80 7.50
CA ASP A 22 -4.16 5.73 6.38
C ASP A 22 -4.90 5.25 5.12
N GLY A 23 -4.89 3.93 4.87
CA GLY A 23 -5.58 3.34 3.72
C GLY A 23 -7.10 3.53 3.77
N SER A 24 -7.71 3.40 4.95
CA SER A 24 -9.16 3.60 5.11
C SER A 24 -9.56 5.06 4.91
N TYR A 25 -8.84 6.01 5.50
CA TYR A 25 -9.10 7.44 5.31
C TYR A 25 -8.87 7.89 3.85
N LEU A 26 -7.84 7.34 3.20
CA LEU A 26 -7.60 7.62 1.79
C LEU A 26 -8.73 7.07 0.92
N ALA A 27 -9.24 5.88 1.22
CA ALA A 27 -10.38 5.31 0.50
C ALA A 27 -11.63 6.20 0.63
N GLU A 28 -11.97 6.66 1.83
CA GLU A 28 -13.06 7.62 2.06
C GLU A 28 -12.89 8.89 1.23
N LEU A 29 -11.69 9.48 1.29
CA LEU A 29 -11.39 10.71 0.55
C LEU A 29 -11.53 10.52 -0.97
N LEU A 30 -11.00 9.43 -1.53
CA LEU A 30 -11.06 9.17 -2.96
C LEU A 30 -12.50 8.88 -3.42
N LEU A 31 -13.26 8.11 -2.64
CA LEU A 31 -14.69 7.88 -2.91
C LEU A 31 -15.49 9.18 -2.89
N SER A 32 -15.21 10.08 -1.93
CA SER A 32 -15.87 11.41 -1.88
C SER A 32 -15.52 12.29 -3.08
N LYS A 33 -14.35 12.10 -3.67
CA LYS A 33 -13.89 12.79 -4.89
C LYS A 33 -14.38 12.12 -6.19
N GLY A 34 -15.18 11.08 -6.10
CA GLY A 34 -15.76 10.42 -7.28
C GLY A 34 -14.86 9.37 -7.93
N TYR A 35 -13.81 8.91 -7.27
CA TYR A 35 -12.97 7.81 -7.77
C TYR A 35 -13.66 6.46 -7.67
N GLU A 36 -13.28 5.54 -8.55
CA GLU A 36 -13.42 4.11 -8.36
C GLU A 36 -12.21 3.62 -7.57
N VAL A 37 -12.45 3.05 -6.39
CA VAL A 37 -11.38 2.64 -5.47
C VAL A 37 -11.27 1.13 -5.43
N HIS A 38 -10.07 0.63 -5.65
CA HIS A 38 -9.73 -0.78 -5.56
C HIS A 38 -8.75 -1.00 -4.42
N GLY A 39 -9.10 -1.86 -3.47
CA GLY A 39 -8.27 -2.19 -2.32
C GLY A 39 -7.71 -3.60 -2.41
N ILE A 40 -6.43 -3.78 -2.08
CA ILE A 40 -5.84 -5.12 -1.90
C ILE A 40 -5.95 -5.50 -0.43
N ILE A 41 -6.58 -6.64 -0.17
CA ILE A 41 -6.70 -7.26 1.15
C ILE A 41 -6.06 -8.65 1.14
N ARG A 42 -5.35 -8.99 2.22
CA ARG A 42 -4.78 -10.34 2.37
C ARG A 42 -5.86 -11.32 2.82
N ARG A 43 -5.76 -12.55 2.36
CA ARG A 43 -6.52 -13.65 2.95
C ARG A 43 -5.98 -13.92 4.35
N ALA A 44 -6.80 -13.69 5.36
CA ALA A 44 -6.49 -13.97 6.76
C ALA A 44 -7.64 -14.77 7.37
N SER A 45 -7.34 -15.55 8.39
CA SER A 45 -8.35 -16.31 9.16
C SER A 45 -9.26 -15.40 9.99
N THR A 46 -8.83 -14.16 10.24
CA THR A 46 -9.60 -13.13 10.94
C THR A 46 -9.92 -11.99 9.99
N PHE A 47 -11.17 -11.54 9.98
CA PHE A 47 -11.58 -10.38 9.20
C PHE A 47 -10.90 -9.12 9.77
N ASN A 48 -10.19 -8.39 8.92
CA ASN A 48 -9.49 -7.16 9.27
C ASN A 48 -10.00 -5.97 8.43
N THR A 49 -11.32 -5.93 8.20
CA THR A 49 -11.96 -4.93 7.34
C THR A 49 -12.75 -3.88 8.11
N SER A 50 -12.80 -3.96 9.44
CA SER A 50 -13.67 -3.12 10.29
C SER A 50 -13.56 -1.61 10.01
N ARG A 51 -12.39 -1.12 9.56
CA ARG A 51 -12.20 0.30 9.21
C ARG A 51 -12.85 0.72 7.90
N ILE A 52 -13.18 -0.25 7.04
CA ILE A 52 -13.74 0.01 5.70
C ILE A 52 -15.12 -0.63 5.51
N ASP A 53 -15.64 -1.35 6.51
CA ASP A 53 -16.95 -2.03 6.41
C ASP A 53 -18.08 -1.05 6.09
N HIS A 54 -18.03 0.15 6.64
CA HIS A 54 -19.02 1.22 6.40
C HIS A 54 -18.96 1.79 4.96
N LEU A 55 -17.87 1.55 4.23
CA LEU A 55 -17.69 1.97 2.83
C LEU A 55 -18.08 0.87 1.86
N TYR A 56 -18.13 -0.37 2.35
CA TYR A 56 -18.33 -1.55 1.51
C TYR A 56 -19.80 -1.72 1.16
N ASN A 57 -20.08 -1.77 -0.13
CA ASN A 57 -21.35 -2.21 -0.67
C ASN A 57 -21.12 -3.47 -1.50
N ASP A 58 -22.17 -4.29 -1.65
CA ASP A 58 -22.08 -5.45 -2.53
C ASP A 58 -21.63 -5.01 -3.94
N PRO A 59 -20.59 -5.62 -4.51
CA PRO A 59 -20.09 -5.27 -5.86
C PRO A 59 -21.14 -5.40 -6.98
N HIS A 60 -22.24 -6.15 -6.73
CA HIS A 60 -23.33 -6.31 -7.68
C HIS A 60 -24.38 -5.17 -7.59
N VAL A 61 -24.30 -4.32 -6.57
CA VAL A 61 -25.19 -3.17 -6.43
C VAL A 61 -24.75 -2.06 -7.41
N LEU A 62 -25.70 -1.55 -8.17
CA LEU A 62 -25.45 -0.46 -9.12
C LEU A 62 -24.92 0.76 -8.39
N GLY A 63 -23.82 1.32 -8.90
CA GLY A 63 -23.18 2.50 -8.32
C GLY A 63 -22.11 2.20 -7.24
N THR A 64 -21.81 0.92 -6.98
CA THR A 64 -20.67 0.54 -6.13
C THR A 64 -19.35 1.05 -6.74
N ARG A 65 -18.53 1.70 -5.91
CA ARG A 65 -17.25 2.29 -6.33
C ARG A 65 -16.07 1.81 -5.48
N LEU A 66 -16.29 0.98 -4.47
CA LEU A 66 -15.25 0.32 -3.71
C LEU A 66 -15.23 -1.18 -4.02
N PHE A 67 -14.10 -1.65 -4.52
CA PHE A 67 -13.87 -3.05 -4.88
C PHE A 67 -12.68 -3.61 -4.09
N LEU A 68 -12.87 -4.74 -3.43
CA LEU A 68 -11.82 -5.40 -2.66
C LEU A 68 -11.32 -6.63 -3.42
N HIS A 69 -10.01 -6.71 -3.58
CA HIS A 69 -9.31 -7.82 -4.23
C HIS A 69 -8.48 -8.58 -3.21
N TYR A 70 -8.67 -9.88 -3.14
CA TYR A 70 -7.74 -10.72 -2.39
C TYR A 70 -6.42 -10.80 -3.12
N GLY A 71 -5.33 -10.44 -2.43
CA GLY A 71 -3.99 -10.47 -2.98
C GLY A 71 -2.92 -10.42 -1.92
N ASP A 72 -1.74 -10.95 -2.27
CA ASP A 72 -0.54 -10.82 -1.46
C ASP A 72 0.51 -10.03 -2.25
N LEU A 73 1.11 -9.03 -1.60
CA LEU A 73 2.19 -8.24 -2.20
C LEU A 73 3.46 -9.07 -2.47
N ALA A 74 3.56 -10.26 -1.88
CA ALA A 74 4.61 -11.22 -2.18
C ALA A 74 4.36 -11.98 -3.50
N ASP A 75 3.12 -11.98 -4.02
CA ASP A 75 2.76 -12.65 -5.28
C ASP A 75 2.76 -11.65 -6.46
N SER A 76 3.89 -11.56 -7.15
CA SER A 76 4.05 -10.67 -8.31
C SER A 76 3.09 -11.02 -9.46
N SER A 77 2.82 -12.32 -9.68
CA SER A 77 1.98 -12.75 -10.80
C SER A 77 0.54 -12.30 -10.64
N GLN A 78 0.04 -12.34 -9.40
CA GLN A 78 -1.30 -11.86 -9.07
C GLN A 78 -1.39 -10.34 -9.22
N MET A 79 -0.36 -9.62 -8.79
CA MET A 79 -0.30 -8.16 -8.93
C MET A 79 -0.27 -7.74 -10.41
N THR A 80 0.54 -8.38 -11.24
CA THR A 80 0.60 -8.11 -12.67
C THR A 80 -0.75 -8.33 -13.35
N LYS A 81 -1.42 -9.46 -13.06
CA LYS A 81 -2.75 -9.75 -13.60
C LYS A 81 -3.79 -8.70 -13.18
N LEU A 82 -3.77 -8.30 -11.91
CA LEU A 82 -4.68 -7.28 -11.40
C LEU A 82 -4.46 -5.94 -12.09
N LEU A 83 -3.21 -5.48 -12.19
CA LEU A 83 -2.86 -4.21 -12.84
C LEU A 83 -3.22 -4.21 -14.33
N TYR A 84 -2.97 -5.33 -15.01
CA TYR A 84 -3.33 -5.49 -16.41
C TYR A 84 -4.84 -5.38 -16.65
N ALA A 85 -5.64 -5.99 -15.78
CA ALA A 85 -7.10 -5.96 -15.89
C ALA A 85 -7.70 -4.62 -15.45
N LEU A 86 -7.13 -4.00 -14.42
CA LEU A 86 -7.68 -2.81 -13.79
C LEU A 86 -7.28 -1.52 -14.50
N ARG A 87 -6.01 -1.42 -14.93
CA ARG A 87 -5.39 -0.22 -15.49
C ARG A 87 -5.69 1.03 -14.65
N PRO A 88 -5.22 1.09 -13.39
CA PRO A 88 -5.50 2.22 -12.51
C PRO A 88 -4.79 3.49 -12.98
N ASP A 89 -5.38 4.67 -12.73
CA ASP A 89 -4.75 5.97 -12.95
C ASP A 89 -3.74 6.30 -11.83
N GLU A 90 -4.01 5.80 -10.63
CA GLU A 90 -3.22 6.10 -9.44
C GLU A 90 -3.04 4.83 -8.58
N ILE A 91 -1.81 4.63 -8.06
CA ILE A 91 -1.49 3.54 -7.15
C ILE A 91 -0.91 4.12 -5.87
N TYR A 92 -1.49 3.74 -4.73
CA TYR A 92 -1.05 4.13 -3.40
C TYR A 92 -0.54 2.90 -2.65
N ASN A 93 0.78 2.78 -2.52
CA ASN A 93 1.41 1.66 -1.81
C ASN A 93 1.60 2.03 -0.34
N LEU A 94 0.60 1.66 0.48
CA LEU A 94 0.58 1.84 1.94
C LEU A 94 0.77 0.51 2.68
N GLY A 95 0.77 -0.60 1.94
CA GLY A 95 0.95 -1.94 2.49
C GLY A 95 2.38 -2.16 2.97
N ALA A 96 2.56 -2.43 4.25
CA ALA A 96 3.85 -2.73 4.85
C ALA A 96 3.68 -3.59 6.11
N GLN A 97 4.77 -4.22 6.57
CA GLN A 97 4.89 -4.71 7.92
C GLN A 97 5.36 -3.54 8.81
N SER A 98 4.43 -2.87 9.50
CA SER A 98 4.69 -1.65 10.26
C SER A 98 4.95 -1.87 11.76
N HIS A 99 4.80 -3.09 12.27
CA HIS A 99 5.02 -3.37 13.69
C HIS A 99 6.51 -3.52 13.98
N VAL A 100 7.08 -2.56 14.71
CA VAL A 100 8.53 -2.46 14.98
C VAL A 100 9.10 -3.76 15.57
N ARG A 101 8.47 -4.32 16.60
CA ARG A 101 8.96 -5.57 17.22
C ARG A 101 9.02 -6.73 16.23
N VAL A 102 7.99 -6.93 15.44
CA VAL A 102 7.93 -8.00 14.43
C VAL A 102 9.05 -7.84 13.39
N SER A 103 9.48 -6.63 13.09
CA SER A 103 10.59 -6.39 12.15
C SER A 103 11.93 -6.90 12.68
N PHE A 104 12.08 -7.03 14.00
CA PHE A 104 13.27 -7.64 14.62
C PHE A 104 13.12 -9.14 14.79
N ASP A 105 11.93 -9.62 15.13
CA ASP A 105 11.65 -11.04 15.35
C ASP A 105 11.66 -11.83 14.03
N VAL A 106 11.15 -11.23 12.94
CA VAL A 106 11.06 -11.88 11.62
C VAL A 106 11.56 -10.91 10.52
N PRO A 107 12.88 -10.67 10.46
CA PRO A 107 13.46 -9.68 9.54
C PRO A 107 13.29 -10.04 8.07
N GLU A 108 13.38 -11.31 7.69
CA GLU A 108 13.20 -11.75 6.30
C GLU A 108 11.80 -11.43 5.79
N TYR A 109 10.77 -11.73 6.58
CA TYR A 109 9.39 -11.40 6.26
C TYR A 109 9.19 -9.89 6.11
N THR A 110 9.82 -9.10 6.98
CA THR A 110 9.73 -7.64 6.93
C THR A 110 10.36 -7.09 5.66
N VAL A 111 11.51 -7.60 5.25
CA VAL A 111 12.17 -7.21 4.00
C VAL A 111 11.32 -7.63 2.80
N ASP A 112 10.77 -8.82 2.82
CA ASP A 112 9.95 -9.35 1.73
C ASP A 112 8.67 -8.53 1.52
N VAL A 113 7.91 -8.30 2.60
CA VAL A 113 6.62 -7.61 2.54
C VAL A 113 6.76 -6.09 2.38
N THR A 114 7.84 -5.49 2.88
CA THR A 114 7.99 -4.02 2.83
C THR A 114 8.92 -3.57 1.71
N GLY A 115 10.05 -4.25 1.52
CA GLY A 115 11.06 -3.88 0.53
C GLY A 115 10.83 -4.54 -0.82
N LEU A 116 10.87 -5.87 -0.86
CA LEU A 116 10.75 -6.60 -2.12
C LEU A 116 9.37 -6.46 -2.76
N SER A 117 8.31 -6.33 -1.97
CA SER A 117 6.97 -6.09 -2.49
C SER A 117 6.87 -4.78 -3.29
N THR A 118 7.60 -3.74 -2.86
CA THR A 118 7.67 -2.48 -3.61
C THR A 118 8.32 -2.71 -4.98
N VAL A 119 9.42 -3.45 -5.03
CA VAL A 119 10.09 -3.79 -6.31
C VAL A 119 9.17 -4.61 -7.20
N ARG A 120 8.50 -5.64 -6.64
CA ARG A 120 7.53 -6.45 -7.38
C ARG A 120 6.38 -5.63 -7.95
N LEU A 121 5.86 -4.68 -7.18
CA LEU A 121 4.77 -3.82 -7.63
C LEU A 121 5.21 -2.88 -8.76
N LEU A 122 6.40 -2.30 -8.66
CA LEU A 122 6.97 -1.47 -9.72
C LEU A 122 7.24 -2.28 -10.99
N GLU A 123 7.72 -3.52 -10.84
CA GLU A 123 7.93 -4.42 -11.96
C GLU A 123 6.60 -4.83 -12.62
N ALA A 124 5.57 -5.10 -11.81
CA ALA A 124 4.23 -5.39 -12.31
C ALA A 124 3.61 -4.20 -13.07
N ILE A 125 3.88 -2.96 -12.64
CA ILE A 125 3.50 -1.73 -13.36
C ILE A 125 4.19 -1.70 -14.74
N ARG A 126 5.48 -2.00 -14.78
CA ARG A 126 6.26 -2.04 -16.02
C ARG A 126 5.74 -3.12 -16.97
N GLU A 127 5.53 -4.34 -16.48
CA GLU A 127 5.01 -5.47 -17.26
C GLU A 127 3.60 -5.21 -17.80
N ALA A 128 2.74 -4.54 -17.01
CA ALA A 128 1.40 -4.15 -17.44
C ALA A 128 1.39 -3.00 -18.46
N GLY A 129 2.56 -2.42 -18.79
CA GLY A 129 2.69 -1.30 -19.72
C GLY A 129 2.08 0.00 -19.21
N LEU A 130 2.12 0.23 -17.89
CA LEU A 130 1.49 1.38 -17.23
C LEU A 130 2.47 2.49 -16.84
N THR A 131 3.74 2.34 -17.15
CA THR A 131 4.82 3.23 -16.66
C THR A 131 4.61 4.70 -16.99
N GLN A 132 3.96 5.01 -18.12
CA GLN A 132 3.69 6.40 -18.55
C GLN A 132 2.31 6.91 -18.12
N ASP A 133 1.39 6.00 -17.77
CA ASP A 133 -0.02 6.32 -17.56
C ASP A 133 -0.36 6.44 -16.08
N VAL A 134 0.30 5.67 -15.20
CA VAL A 134 -0.02 5.57 -13.78
C VAL A 134 0.80 6.52 -12.93
N ARG A 135 0.16 7.15 -11.95
CA ARG A 135 0.84 7.87 -10.86
C ARG A 135 1.02 6.93 -9.67
N TYR A 136 2.26 6.80 -9.24
CA TYR A 136 2.62 5.92 -8.12
C TYR A 136 3.03 6.71 -6.88
N TYR A 137 2.42 6.40 -5.74
CA TYR A 137 2.78 6.92 -4.43
C TYR A 137 3.30 5.80 -3.52
N GLN A 138 4.47 6.01 -2.92
CA GLN A 138 5.06 5.14 -1.90
C GLN A 138 5.03 5.83 -0.54
N ALA A 139 4.37 5.24 0.46
CA ALA A 139 4.33 5.80 1.81
C ALA A 139 5.70 5.87 2.48
N SER A 140 6.63 4.99 2.08
CA SER A 140 7.99 4.95 2.62
C SER A 140 8.03 4.74 4.15
N SER A 141 9.09 5.21 4.81
CA SER A 141 9.28 5.07 6.25
C SER A 141 10.07 6.23 6.83
N SER A 142 9.68 6.74 8.00
CA SER A 142 10.46 7.72 8.75
C SER A 142 11.83 7.19 9.20
N GLU A 143 11.99 5.86 9.28
CA GLU A 143 13.27 5.21 9.63
C GLU A 143 14.40 5.50 8.63
N MET A 144 14.06 5.96 7.42
CA MET A 144 15.05 6.41 6.44
C MET A 144 15.91 7.57 6.94
N PHE A 145 15.39 8.39 7.86
CA PHE A 145 16.10 9.54 8.42
C PHE A 145 16.98 9.18 9.62
N GLY A 146 16.79 8.01 10.25
CA GLY A 146 17.58 7.57 11.42
C GLY A 146 17.58 8.60 12.55
N LYS A 147 18.79 8.96 13.02
CA LYS A 147 18.94 10.11 13.93
C LYS A 147 18.88 11.39 13.11
N VAL A 148 17.80 12.14 13.25
CA VAL A 148 17.59 13.38 12.51
C VAL A 148 18.65 14.42 12.84
N HIS A 149 19.17 15.09 11.81
CA HIS A 149 20.18 16.15 11.95
C HIS A 149 19.59 17.54 12.09
N GLU A 150 18.31 17.69 11.76
CA GLU A 150 17.58 18.97 11.85
C GLU A 150 16.12 18.75 12.24
N VAL A 151 15.55 19.73 12.92
CA VAL A 151 14.14 19.79 13.31
C VAL A 151 13.64 21.21 13.04
N PRO A 152 12.55 21.38 12.26
CA PRO A 152 11.78 20.36 11.54
C PRO A 152 12.55 19.76 10.36
N GLN A 153 12.19 18.53 9.97
CA GLN A 153 12.69 17.90 8.75
C GLN A 153 12.11 18.57 7.51
N ARG A 154 12.85 18.52 6.41
CA ARG A 154 12.49 19.08 5.10
C ARG A 154 12.81 18.06 4.01
N GLU A 155 12.39 18.34 2.77
CA GLU A 155 12.69 17.48 1.61
C GLU A 155 14.20 17.38 1.34
N THR A 156 14.98 18.37 1.79
CA THR A 156 16.45 18.39 1.67
C THR A 156 17.16 17.68 2.82
N THR A 157 16.44 17.27 3.87
CA THR A 157 17.04 16.57 5.00
C THR A 157 17.65 15.26 4.56
N ARG A 158 18.91 15.01 4.89
CA ARG A 158 19.62 13.80 4.48
C ARG A 158 19.00 12.55 5.09
N SER A 159 18.79 11.57 4.24
CA SER A 159 18.39 10.22 4.64
C SER A 159 19.63 9.43 5.06
N ILE A 160 19.74 9.13 6.35
CA ILE A 160 20.86 8.35 6.92
C ILE A 160 20.25 7.26 7.81
N PRO A 161 19.85 6.12 7.21
CA PRO A 161 19.30 5.00 7.97
C PRO A 161 20.28 4.54 9.05
N ALA A 162 19.81 4.39 10.28
CA ALA A 162 20.65 3.85 11.35
C ALA A 162 20.96 2.37 11.05
N PRO A 163 22.23 1.94 11.11
CA PRO A 163 22.55 0.52 10.96
C PRO A 163 21.88 -0.27 12.09
N ARG A 164 21.31 -1.43 11.77
CA ARG A 164 20.60 -2.32 12.73
C ARG A 164 21.44 -2.64 13.98
N THR A 165 22.76 -2.64 13.88
CA THR A 165 23.72 -2.83 14.99
C THR A 165 23.75 -1.67 15.98
N ALA A 166 23.41 -0.45 15.61
CA ALA A 166 23.39 0.70 16.51
C ALA A 166 22.20 0.67 17.49
N ALA A 167 21.06 0.09 17.09
CA ALA A 167 19.90 -0.05 17.96
C ALA A 167 20.10 -1.04 19.12
N ARG A 168 21.08 -1.95 19.03
CA ARG A 168 21.42 -2.89 20.11
C ARG A 168 22.28 -2.31 21.23
N ARG A 169 22.89 -1.13 21.03
CA ARG A 169 23.82 -0.53 22.02
C ARG A 169 23.21 0.53 22.92
N SER A 170 21.95 0.81 22.80
CA SER A 170 21.25 1.79 23.65
C SER A 170 20.35 1.18 24.72
N SER A 171 20.52 -0.10 25.06
CA SER A 171 19.95 -0.64 26.28
C SER A 171 20.83 -0.19 27.42
N PRO A 172 20.40 0.65 28.36
CA PRO A 172 21.14 0.92 29.56
C PRO A 172 21.17 -0.37 30.37
N THR A 173 22.36 -0.93 30.55
CA THR A 173 22.63 -1.83 31.67
C THR A 173 22.55 -1.02 32.93
N GLY A 174 21.53 -1.25 33.71
CA GLY A 174 21.31 -0.78 35.05
C GLY A 174 20.33 -1.70 35.71
#